data_e80f00519c606bf125a6b1bc4341f574
#
_entry.id   e80f00519c606bf125a6b1bc4341f574
#
_cell.length_a   1.000
_cell.length_b   1.000
_cell.length_c   1.000
_cell.angle_alpha   90.00
_cell.angle_beta   90.00
_cell.angle_gamma   90.00
#
_symmetry.space_group_name_H-M   'P 1'
#
loop_
_entity.id
_entity.type
_entity.pdbx_description
1 polymer ?
#
loop_
_entity_poly.entity_id
_entity_poly.type
_entity_poly.pdbx_seq_one_letter_code
_entity_poly.pdbx_strand_id
1 'polypeptide(L)'
;MRKSLLFLSFILLGALACFSQTKLGLKFSPLFSSHKISLKSDQLDVFQGKTATRMSIGLIVDHPFTDTYFLSSGLIFLPKRVSINLEEEDGGTAPTNPFESYDLNYLQVPLSLKLFTNEIAPDMSLFFQVGLTLEFKIFEQALNEDYEFISNFSFFDTAAIIGSGIEYRLGVNTIFFAGATLQKGLINVINQTDPDYPLFIRNQVVSIDVGMKF
;
A
#
# COMPACT_ATOMS: atom_id res chain seq x y z
N MET A 1 12.53 -30.79 25.84
CA MET A 1 13.17 -29.45 25.76
C MET A 1 14.45 -29.42 24.91
N ARG A 2 15.47 -30.30 25.11
CA ARG A 2 16.70 -30.31 24.28
C ARG A 2 16.45 -30.55 22.78
N LYS A 3 15.52 -31.44 22.40
CA LYS A 3 15.20 -31.74 20.98
C LYS A 3 14.50 -30.59 20.28
N SER A 4 13.64 -29.84 21.00
CA SER A 4 12.95 -28.66 20.47
C SER A 4 13.92 -27.49 20.24
N LEU A 5 14.94 -27.36 21.12
CA LEU A 5 15.96 -26.33 20.95
C LEU A 5 16.86 -26.61 19.74
N LEU A 6 17.21 -27.87 19.50
CA LEU A 6 17.98 -28.29 18.32
C LEU A 6 17.20 -28.11 17.01
N PHE A 7 15.88 -28.36 17.03
CA PHE A 7 15.03 -28.14 15.87
C PHE A 7 14.87 -26.64 15.56
N LEU A 8 14.72 -25.83 16.60
CA LEU A 8 14.66 -24.37 16.48
C LEU A 8 15.99 -23.78 15.96
N SER A 9 17.14 -24.29 16.46
CA SER A 9 18.45 -23.84 15.98
C SER A 9 18.70 -24.25 14.52
N PHE A 10 18.22 -25.43 14.09
CA PHE A 10 18.37 -25.89 12.71
C PHE A 10 17.49 -25.06 11.75
N ILE A 11 16.27 -24.67 12.17
CA ILE A 11 15.41 -23.76 11.42
C ILE A 11 16.09 -22.38 11.32
N LEU A 12 16.67 -21.90 12.40
CA LEU A 12 17.37 -20.60 12.44
C LEU A 12 18.61 -20.57 11.56
N LEU A 13 19.41 -21.66 11.57
CA LEU A 13 20.57 -21.80 10.68
C LEU A 13 20.17 -21.93 9.21
N GLY A 14 19.09 -22.68 8.92
CA GLY A 14 18.55 -22.81 7.57
C GLY A 14 18.04 -21.47 7.03
N ALA A 15 17.41 -20.65 7.87
CA ALA A 15 17.00 -19.30 7.52
C ALA A 15 18.22 -18.41 7.16
N LEU A 16 19.31 -18.48 7.90
CA LEU A 16 20.53 -17.68 7.63
C LEU A 16 21.20 -18.04 6.28
N ALA A 17 21.13 -19.29 5.83
CA ALA A 17 21.68 -19.71 4.53
C ALA A 17 20.86 -19.14 3.33
N CYS A 18 19.55 -18.91 3.50
CA CYS A 18 18.71 -18.29 2.49
C CYS A 18 18.99 -16.79 2.29
N PHE A 19 19.63 -16.12 3.24
CA PHE A 19 19.87 -14.66 3.15
C PHE A 19 21.06 -14.27 2.28
N SER A 20 21.90 -15.19 1.85
CA SER A 20 23.14 -14.89 1.10
C SER A 20 22.91 -14.20 -0.26
N GLN A 21 21.71 -14.32 -0.85
CA GLN A 21 21.37 -13.68 -2.14
C GLN A 21 20.27 -12.63 -2.01
N THR A 22 19.79 -12.39 -0.79
CA THR A 22 18.72 -11.45 -0.53
C THR A 22 19.22 -10.02 -0.64
N LYS A 23 18.54 -9.20 -1.43
CA LYS A 23 18.83 -7.78 -1.59
C LYS A 23 17.94 -6.95 -0.67
N LEU A 24 18.58 -6.12 0.13
CA LEU A 24 17.91 -5.13 0.96
C LEU A 24 17.94 -3.78 0.25
N GLY A 25 16.88 -2.98 0.40
CA GLY A 25 16.85 -1.67 -0.24
C GLY A 25 15.98 -0.67 0.49
N LEU A 26 16.17 0.58 0.08
CA LEU A 26 15.37 1.72 0.47
C LEU A 26 14.48 2.13 -0.70
N LYS A 27 13.22 2.41 -0.42
CA LYS A 27 12.22 2.86 -1.38
C LYS A 27 11.61 4.18 -0.93
N PHE A 28 11.50 5.11 -1.88
CA PHE A 28 10.78 6.37 -1.76
C PHE A 28 9.72 6.41 -2.87
N SER A 29 8.50 6.82 -2.52
CA SER A 29 7.44 6.80 -3.50
C SER A 29 6.50 7.97 -3.30
N PRO A 30 6.58 9.02 -4.12
CA PRO A 30 5.47 9.94 -4.29
C PRO A 30 4.25 9.16 -4.77
N LEU A 31 3.12 9.39 -4.13
CA LEU A 31 1.89 8.65 -4.38
C LEU A 31 0.68 9.58 -4.48
N PHE A 32 -0.29 9.13 -5.26
CA PHE A 32 -1.61 9.73 -5.40
C PHE A 32 -2.61 8.77 -4.76
N SER A 33 -3.18 9.21 -3.64
CA SER A 33 -4.21 8.44 -2.93
C SER A 33 -5.58 8.91 -3.39
N SER A 34 -6.39 7.98 -3.86
CA SER A 34 -7.80 8.14 -4.18
C SER A 34 -8.60 7.02 -3.52
N HIS A 35 -9.91 7.13 -3.52
CA HIS A 35 -10.78 6.10 -2.96
C HIS A 35 -12.03 5.95 -3.81
N LYS A 36 -12.53 4.73 -3.91
CA LYS A 36 -13.80 4.45 -4.55
C LYS A 36 -14.87 4.30 -3.49
N ILE A 37 -15.89 5.17 -3.58
CA ILE A 37 -17.05 5.16 -2.71
C ILE A 37 -18.16 4.38 -3.40
N SER A 38 -18.91 3.57 -2.65
CA SER A 38 -20.12 2.93 -3.09
C SER A 38 -21.15 3.04 -1.96
N LEU A 39 -22.20 3.82 -2.19
CA LEU A 39 -23.34 3.94 -1.32
C LEU A 39 -24.45 3.00 -1.80
N LYS A 40 -25.16 2.36 -0.88
CA LYS A 40 -26.36 1.58 -1.16
C LYS A 40 -27.63 2.36 -0.76
N SER A 41 -27.72 3.63 -1.11
CA SER A 41 -28.90 4.45 -0.83
C SER A 41 -29.33 5.19 -2.09
N ASP A 42 -30.65 5.28 -2.31
CA ASP A 42 -31.22 6.03 -3.43
C ASP A 42 -31.46 7.51 -3.09
N GLN A 43 -31.03 8.00 -1.92
CA GLN A 43 -31.34 9.35 -1.43
C GLN A 43 -30.13 10.28 -1.24
N LEU A 44 -28.90 9.78 -1.36
CA LEU A 44 -27.70 10.57 -1.15
C LEU A 44 -26.65 10.22 -2.22
N ASP A 45 -26.15 11.23 -2.89
CA ASP A 45 -25.00 11.11 -3.77
C ASP A 45 -23.72 11.48 -3.00
N VAL A 46 -22.79 10.54 -2.89
CA VAL A 46 -21.48 10.74 -2.27
C VAL A 46 -20.42 10.80 -3.33
N PHE A 47 -19.79 11.95 -3.47
CA PHE A 47 -18.73 12.18 -4.43
C PHE A 47 -17.35 12.02 -3.78
N GLN A 48 -16.43 11.49 -4.57
CA GLN A 48 -15.02 11.44 -4.16
C GLN A 48 -14.48 12.86 -4.02
N GLY A 49 -13.90 13.17 -2.85
CA GLY A 49 -13.18 14.41 -2.62
C GLY A 49 -11.85 14.49 -3.38
N LYS A 50 -11.05 15.50 -3.09
CA LYS A 50 -9.79 15.76 -3.79
C LYS A 50 -8.78 14.63 -3.58
N THR A 51 -8.16 14.17 -4.68
CA THR A 51 -7.00 13.27 -4.63
C THR A 51 -5.86 13.95 -3.88
N ALA A 52 -5.28 13.24 -2.90
CA ALA A 52 -4.17 13.75 -2.11
C ALA A 52 -2.83 13.21 -2.64
N THR A 53 -1.87 14.11 -2.81
CA THR A 53 -0.48 13.73 -3.08
C THR A 53 0.24 13.55 -1.76
N ARG A 54 0.89 12.41 -1.58
CA ARG A 54 1.62 12.03 -0.38
C ARG A 54 2.97 11.40 -0.76
N MET A 55 3.80 11.13 0.23
CA MET A 55 5.07 10.45 0.03
C MET A 55 5.18 9.28 0.99
N SER A 56 5.50 8.10 0.47
CA SER A 56 5.83 6.93 1.27
C SER A 56 7.33 6.66 1.28
N ILE A 57 7.78 6.04 2.36
CA ILE A 57 9.16 5.59 2.55
C ILE A 57 9.15 4.19 3.12
N GLY A 58 10.09 3.35 2.72
CA GLY A 58 10.15 2.00 3.26
C GLY A 58 11.44 1.26 2.97
N LEU A 59 11.57 0.16 3.70
CA LEU A 59 12.56 -0.87 3.48
C LEU A 59 11.95 -1.94 2.59
N ILE A 60 12.70 -2.41 1.61
CA ILE A 60 12.31 -3.51 0.74
C ILE A 60 13.31 -4.64 0.84
N VAL A 61 12.81 -5.85 0.62
CA VAL A 61 13.58 -7.09 0.65
C VAL A 61 13.20 -7.89 -0.58
N ASP A 62 14.15 -8.15 -1.45
CA ASP A 62 13.96 -8.99 -2.63
C ASP A 62 14.78 -10.28 -2.47
N HIS A 63 14.10 -11.41 -2.41
CA HIS A 63 14.71 -12.74 -2.30
C HIS A 63 14.55 -13.49 -3.62
N PRO A 64 15.64 -13.91 -4.28
CA PRO A 64 15.58 -14.66 -5.52
C PRO A 64 15.12 -16.10 -5.27
N PHE A 65 14.16 -16.60 -6.08
CA PHE A 65 13.84 -18.00 -6.20
C PHE A 65 14.58 -18.64 -7.37
N THR A 66 14.72 -17.85 -8.44
CA THR A 66 15.48 -18.18 -9.65
C THR A 66 16.16 -16.93 -10.13
N ASP A 67 16.90 -17.01 -11.24
CA ASP A 67 17.55 -15.85 -11.86
C ASP A 67 16.54 -14.78 -12.32
N THR A 68 15.30 -15.15 -12.59
CA THR A 68 14.25 -14.27 -13.12
C THR A 68 13.10 -13.99 -12.17
N TYR A 69 12.88 -14.83 -11.15
CA TYR A 69 11.76 -14.70 -10.21
C TYR A 69 12.23 -14.37 -8.81
N PHE A 70 11.67 -13.33 -8.24
CA PHE A 70 11.98 -12.86 -6.89
C PHE A 70 10.72 -12.73 -6.05
N LEU A 71 10.80 -13.13 -4.80
CA LEU A 71 9.81 -12.74 -3.79
C LEU A 71 10.22 -11.37 -3.24
N SER A 72 9.33 -10.42 -3.34
CA SER A 72 9.53 -9.09 -2.80
C SER A 72 8.61 -8.84 -1.62
N SER A 73 9.19 -8.36 -0.53
CA SER A 73 8.48 -7.93 0.67
C SER A 73 9.11 -6.64 1.21
N GLY A 74 8.66 -6.21 2.39
CA GLY A 74 9.23 -5.01 3.00
C GLY A 74 8.39 -4.46 4.13
N LEU A 75 8.78 -3.28 4.58
CA LEU A 75 8.05 -2.51 5.59
C LEU A 75 8.01 -1.06 5.13
N ILE A 76 6.80 -0.58 4.79
CA ILE A 76 6.59 0.72 4.14
C ILE A 76 5.66 1.57 4.99
N PHE A 77 6.07 2.78 5.31
CA PHE A 77 5.17 3.80 5.85
C PHE A 77 4.36 4.41 4.71
N LEU A 78 3.04 4.26 4.78
CA LEU A 78 2.11 4.61 3.70
C LEU A 78 1.05 5.59 4.23
N PRO A 79 1.19 6.91 3.99
CA PRO A 79 0.15 7.88 4.31
C PRO A 79 -0.91 7.91 3.21
N LYS A 80 -2.17 7.83 3.62
CA LYS A 80 -3.36 7.95 2.75
C LYS A 80 -4.24 9.09 3.23
N ARG A 81 -5.08 9.63 2.35
CA ARG A 81 -6.14 10.56 2.71
C ARG A 81 -7.47 10.07 2.16
N VAL A 82 -8.47 10.05 3.00
CA VAL A 82 -9.87 9.84 2.61
C VAL A 82 -10.58 11.18 2.70
N SER A 83 -11.19 11.61 1.60
CA SER A 83 -11.97 12.85 1.53
C SER A 83 -13.33 12.57 0.93
N ILE A 84 -14.40 12.98 1.60
CA ILE A 84 -15.78 12.74 1.23
C ILE A 84 -16.49 14.08 1.07
N ASN A 85 -17.24 14.25 -0.02
CA ASN A 85 -18.20 15.32 -0.22
C ASN A 85 -19.61 14.73 -0.14
N LEU A 86 -20.45 15.31 0.69
CA LEU A 86 -21.85 14.95 0.82
C LEU A 86 -22.69 16.00 0.09
N GLU A 87 -23.49 15.57 -0.90
CA GLU A 87 -24.50 16.41 -1.56
C GLU A 87 -25.85 15.75 -1.39
N GLU A 88 -26.86 16.50 -0.91
CA GLU A 88 -28.25 16.06 -0.89
C GLU A 88 -28.91 16.31 -2.25
N GLU A 89 -29.60 15.32 -2.78
CA GLU A 89 -30.20 15.36 -4.12
C GLU A 89 -31.52 16.15 -4.18
N ASP A 90 -32.18 16.50 -3.07
CA ASP A 90 -33.48 17.18 -3.11
C ASP A 90 -33.77 18.04 -1.87
N GLY A 91 -33.45 19.34 -1.92
CA GLY A 91 -34.08 20.39 -1.14
C GLY A 91 -34.08 20.29 0.39
N GLY A 92 -33.33 19.33 0.96
CA GLY A 92 -33.10 19.19 2.39
C GLY A 92 -32.14 20.26 2.91
N THR A 93 -32.05 20.37 4.22
CA THR A 93 -31.09 21.28 4.85
C THR A 93 -29.72 20.62 4.80
N ALA A 94 -28.93 20.94 3.78
CA ALA A 94 -27.56 20.44 3.66
C ALA A 94 -26.79 20.66 4.97
N PRO A 95 -25.99 19.69 5.44
CA PRO A 95 -25.15 19.91 6.61
C PRO A 95 -24.20 21.08 6.36
N THR A 96 -23.94 21.86 7.39
CA THR A 96 -23.21 23.13 7.34
C THR A 96 -21.76 22.99 6.81
N ASN A 97 -21.22 21.76 6.77
CA ASN A 97 -19.92 21.41 6.20
C ASN A 97 -20.00 20.06 5.44
N PRO A 98 -20.31 20.09 4.14
CA PRO A 98 -20.45 18.85 3.35
C PRO A 98 -19.13 18.15 3.04
N PHE A 99 -18.00 18.55 3.64
CA PHE A 99 -16.68 18.06 3.34
C PHE A 99 -16.00 17.47 4.57
N GLU A 100 -15.74 16.16 4.55
CA GLU A 100 -14.93 15.47 5.55
C GLU A 100 -13.63 14.97 4.96
N SER A 101 -12.55 15.07 5.74
CA SER A 101 -11.23 14.62 5.33
C SER A 101 -10.46 14.01 6.50
N TYR A 102 -9.91 12.81 6.26
CA TYR A 102 -9.18 12.04 7.26
C TYR A 102 -7.79 11.69 6.74
N ASP A 103 -6.77 11.94 7.54
CA ASP A 103 -5.42 11.45 7.30
C ASP A 103 -5.21 10.12 8.02
N LEU A 104 -4.90 9.09 7.23
CA LEU A 104 -4.70 7.72 7.69
C LEU A 104 -3.27 7.30 7.38
N ASN A 105 -2.51 6.91 8.39
CA ASN A 105 -1.17 6.40 8.21
C ASN A 105 -1.14 4.89 8.47
N TYR A 106 -0.58 4.16 7.51
CA TYR A 106 -0.47 2.71 7.54
C TYR A 106 0.98 2.26 7.57
N LEU A 107 1.21 1.16 8.27
CA LEU A 107 2.38 0.33 8.10
C LEU A 107 2.03 -0.78 7.12
N GLN A 108 2.65 -0.77 5.95
CA GLN A 108 2.36 -1.71 4.87
C GLN A 108 3.45 -2.78 4.77
N VAL A 109 3.03 -4.03 4.65
CA VAL A 109 3.86 -5.19 4.34
C VAL A 109 3.42 -5.72 2.96
N PRO A 110 4.14 -5.41 1.88
CA PRO A 110 3.88 -5.99 0.57
C PRO A 110 4.36 -7.44 0.52
N LEU A 111 3.63 -8.27 -0.22
CA LEU A 111 3.99 -9.64 -0.58
C LEU A 111 3.77 -9.78 -2.08
N SER A 112 4.83 -9.72 -2.86
CA SER A 112 4.73 -9.72 -4.32
C SER A 112 5.77 -10.60 -4.99
N LEU A 113 5.39 -11.15 -6.12
CA LEU A 113 6.28 -11.81 -7.05
C LEU A 113 6.77 -10.79 -8.07
N LYS A 114 8.09 -10.65 -8.20
CA LYS A 114 8.74 -9.87 -9.25
C LYS A 114 9.29 -10.79 -10.31
N LEU A 115 9.03 -10.44 -11.57
CA LEU A 115 9.62 -11.05 -12.76
C LEU A 115 10.60 -10.08 -13.38
N PHE A 116 11.81 -10.54 -13.65
CA PHE A 116 12.82 -9.77 -14.37
C PHE A 116 12.96 -10.27 -15.81
N THR A 117 13.11 -9.34 -16.74
CA THR A 117 13.53 -9.67 -18.12
C THR A 117 15.03 -9.93 -18.16
N ASN A 118 15.50 -10.48 -19.27
CA ASN A 118 16.91 -10.37 -19.61
C ASN A 118 17.32 -8.89 -19.71
N GLU A 119 18.60 -8.62 -19.66
CA GLU A 119 19.12 -7.27 -19.82
C GLU A 119 18.66 -6.66 -21.15
N ILE A 120 18.00 -5.51 -21.09
CA ILE A 120 17.54 -4.73 -22.24
C ILE A 120 18.61 -3.74 -22.74
N ALA A 121 19.54 -3.39 -21.86
CA ALA A 121 20.75 -2.62 -22.10
C ALA A 121 21.80 -3.07 -21.08
N PRO A 122 23.08 -2.71 -21.25
CA PRO A 122 24.13 -3.07 -20.29
C PRO A 122 23.72 -2.70 -18.85
N ASP A 123 23.73 -3.69 -17.97
CA ASP A 123 23.37 -3.57 -16.54
C ASP A 123 21.92 -3.10 -16.26
N MET A 124 21.02 -3.13 -17.23
CA MET A 124 19.65 -2.68 -17.12
C MET A 124 18.64 -3.79 -17.43
N SER A 125 17.70 -4.03 -16.52
CA SER A 125 16.62 -5.02 -16.65
C SER A 125 15.27 -4.38 -16.37
N LEU A 126 14.21 -4.85 -17.03
CA LEU A 126 12.84 -4.53 -16.66
C LEU A 126 12.36 -5.51 -15.59
N PHE A 127 11.50 -5.02 -14.72
CA PHE A 127 10.75 -5.87 -13.83
C PHE A 127 9.25 -5.62 -13.91
N PHE A 128 8.50 -6.67 -13.64
CA PHE A 128 7.06 -6.65 -13.42
C PHE A 128 6.78 -7.25 -12.07
N GLN A 129 5.83 -6.69 -11.32
CA GLN A 129 5.44 -7.24 -10.03
C GLN A 129 3.94 -7.37 -9.92
N VAL A 130 3.50 -8.42 -9.21
CA VAL A 130 2.11 -8.67 -8.86
C VAL A 130 2.05 -9.28 -7.48
N GLY A 131 1.06 -8.92 -6.68
CA GLY A 131 0.93 -9.44 -5.33
C GLY A 131 -0.18 -8.79 -4.53
N LEU A 132 -0.03 -8.87 -3.22
CA LEU A 132 -0.94 -8.32 -2.23
C LEU A 132 -0.17 -7.46 -1.24
N THR A 133 -0.87 -6.57 -0.57
CA THR A 133 -0.35 -5.82 0.58
C THR A 133 -1.19 -6.09 1.80
N LEU A 134 -0.54 -6.17 2.94
CA LEU A 134 -1.16 -6.14 4.26
C LEU A 134 -0.85 -4.78 4.87
N GLU A 135 -1.87 -4.08 5.34
CA GLU A 135 -1.75 -2.71 5.83
C GLU A 135 -2.36 -2.60 7.21
N PHE A 136 -1.60 -2.08 8.15
CA PHE A 136 -1.99 -1.89 9.53
C PHE A 136 -2.07 -0.39 9.82
N LYS A 137 -3.24 0.10 10.21
CA LYS A 137 -3.43 1.50 10.58
C LYS A 137 -2.68 1.79 11.87
N ILE A 138 -1.74 2.74 11.85
CA ILE A 138 -0.95 3.15 13.00
C ILE A 138 -1.36 4.51 13.54
N PHE A 139 -1.99 5.34 12.70
CA PHE A 139 -2.43 6.67 13.09
C PHE A 139 -3.62 7.12 12.25
N GLU A 140 -4.53 7.86 12.89
CA GLU A 140 -5.73 8.43 12.29
C GLU A 140 -5.92 9.85 12.83
N GLN A 141 -6.23 10.78 11.95
CA GLN A 141 -6.52 12.16 12.31
C GLN A 141 -7.63 12.73 11.42
N ALA A 142 -8.72 13.17 12.05
CA ALA A 142 -9.73 14.00 11.39
C ALA A 142 -9.15 15.40 11.15
N LEU A 143 -9.43 15.98 9.99
CA LEU A 143 -8.97 17.31 9.62
C LEU A 143 -10.04 18.40 9.90
N ASN A 144 -11.30 18.00 10.01
CA ASN A 144 -12.43 18.85 10.36
C ASN A 144 -13.08 18.28 11.63
N GLU A 145 -13.17 19.10 12.70
CA GLU A 145 -13.66 18.67 14.03
C GLU A 145 -15.19 18.80 14.19
N ASP A 146 -15.90 19.43 13.24
CA ASP A 146 -17.30 19.81 13.43
C ASP A 146 -18.33 18.75 13.00
N TYR A 147 -17.92 17.65 12.35
CA TYR A 147 -18.81 16.58 11.91
C TYR A 147 -18.08 15.23 11.85
N GLU A 148 -18.66 14.20 12.45
CA GLU A 148 -18.16 12.82 12.38
C GLU A 148 -19.19 11.93 11.70
N PHE A 149 -19.18 11.85 10.37
CA PHE A 149 -19.98 10.88 9.62
C PHE A 149 -19.33 9.48 9.66
N ILE A 150 -18.01 9.44 9.74
CA ILE A 150 -17.25 8.19 9.88
C ILE A 150 -16.70 8.11 11.30
N SER A 151 -17.28 7.24 12.11
CA SER A 151 -16.87 7.08 13.52
C SER A 151 -15.63 6.21 13.70
N ASN A 152 -15.31 5.31 12.77
CA ASN A 152 -14.14 4.41 12.94
C ASN A 152 -13.68 3.78 11.63
N PHE A 153 -12.37 3.88 11.38
CA PHE A 153 -11.70 3.20 10.27
C PHE A 153 -11.13 1.84 10.72
N SER A 154 -11.13 0.87 9.82
CA SER A 154 -10.58 -0.46 10.07
C SER A 154 -9.09 -0.38 10.44
N PHE A 155 -8.70 -1.16 11.44
CA PHE A 155 -7.30 -1.33 11.82
C PHE A 155 -6.48 -2.01 10.70
N PHE A 156 -7.14 -2.86 9.90
CA PHE A 156 -6.51 -3.67 8.86
C PHE A 156 -7.10 -3.35 7.49
N ASP A 157 -6.24 -3.19 6.49
CA ASP A 157 -6.58 -3.06 5.08
C ASP A 157 -5.72 -4.02 4.25
N THR A 158 -6.19 -4.40 3.07
CA THR A 158 -5.45 -5.21 2.12
C THR A 158 -5.73 -4.74 0.70
N ALA A 159 -4.71 -4.72 -0.13
CA ALA A 159 -4.83 -4.32 -1.52
C ALA A 159 -4.11 -5.30 -2.46
N ALA A 160 -4.64 -5.45 -3.66
CA ALA A 160 -3.90 -6.04 -4.76
C ALA A 160 -2.92 -5.02 -5.33
N ILE A 161 -1.71 -5.46 -5.67
CA ILE A 161 -0.69 -4.64 -6.29
C ILE A 161 -0.30 -5.19 -7.64
N ILE A 162 -0.07 -4.28 -8.58
CA ILE A 162 0.58 -4.54 -9.86
C ILE A 162 1.53 -3.38 -10.15
N GLY A 163 2.73 -3.68 -10.64
CA GLY A 163 3.71 -2.66 -10.96
C GLY A 163 4.72 -3.10 -12.00
N SER A 164 5.45 -2.15 -12.51
CA SER A 164 6.55 -2.36 -13.42
C SER A 164 7.60 -1.28 -13.28
N GLY A 165 8.81 -1.57 -13.70
CA GLY A 165 9.90 -0.61 -13.62
C GLY A 165 11.17 -1.14 -14.24
N ILE A 166 12.23 -0.39 -14.01
CA ILE A 166 13.58 -0.71 -14.45
C ILE A 166 14.51 -0.83 -13.24
N GLU A 167 15.45 -1.73 -13.31
CA GLU A 167 16.58 -1.82 -12.40
C GLU A 167 17.87 -1.60 -13.18
N TYR A 168 18.73 -0.76 -12.62
CA TYR A 168 20.05 -0.46 -13.15
C TYR A 168 21.12 -0.86 -12.13
N ARG A 169 22.00 -1.79 -12.50
CA ARG A 169 23.08 -2.28 -11.66
C ARG A 169 24.28 -1.34 -11.75
N LEU A 170 24.60 -0.69 -10.63
CA LEU A 170 25.76 0.19 -10.50
C LEU A 170 26.85 -0.54 -9.72
N GLY A 171 27.70 -1.28 -10.44
CA GLY A 171 28.77 -2.06 -9.81
C GLY A 171 28.30 -3.41 -9.24
N VAL A 172 29.02 -3.93 -8.25
CA VAL A 172 28.84 -5.32 -7.78
C VAL A 172 27.59 -5.48 -6.90
N ASN A 173 27.32 -4.53 -6.02
CA ASN A 173 26.34 -4.69 -4.95
C ASN A 173 25.23 -3.62 -4.94
N THR A 174 25.29 -2.62 -5.81
CA THR A 174 24.32 -1.50 -5.77
C THR A 174 23.43 -1.55 -7.00
N ILE A 175 22.11 -1.49 -6.78
CA ILE A 175 21.10 -1.46 -7.83
C ILE A 175 20.20 -0.27 -7.57
N PHE A 176 20.08 0.62 -8.55
CA PHE A 176 19.02 1.63 -8.58
C PHE A 176 17.80 1.08 -9.27
N PHE A 177 16.63 1.46 -8.79
CA PHE A 177 15.38 1.11 -9.46
C PHE A 177 14.44 2.32 -9.54
N ALA A 178 13.66 2.34 -10.61
CA ALA A 178 12.56 3.25 -10.78
C ALA A 178 11.38 2.52 -11.41
N GLY A 179 10.16 2.82 -10.98
CA GLY A 179 8.97 2.15 -11.49
C GLY A 179 7.70 2.85 -11.11
N ALA A 180 6.58 2.21 -11.45
CA ALA A 180 5.25 2.64 -11.07
C ALA A 180 4.47 1.45 -10.49
N THR A 181 3.66 1.72 -9.47
CA THR A 181 2.83 0.72 -8.80
C THR A 181 1.39 1.22 -8.69
N LEU A 182 0.45 0.36 -9.04
CA LEU A 182 -0.98 0.52 -8.81
C LEU A 182 -1.38 -0.40 -7.65
N GLN A 183 -2.10 0.15 -6.68
CA GLN A 183 -2.66 -0.60 -5.56
C GLN A 183 -4.17 -0.40 -5.57
N LYS A 184 -4.93 -1.50 -5.42
CA LYS A 184 -6.39 -1.49 -5.38
C LYS A 184 -6.85 -2.21 -4.12
N GLY A 185 -7.47 -1.46 -3.20
CA GLY A 185 -8.06 -2.00 -1.97
C GLY A 185 -9.10 -3.07 -2.25
N LEU A 186 -9.06 -4.15 -1.50
CA LEU A 186 -9.93 -5.31 -1.66
C LEU A 186 -11.07 -5.30 -0.64
N ILE A 187 -10.86 -4.73 0.53
CA ILE A 187 -11.83 -4.70 1.62
C ILE A 187 -12.35 -3.29 1.88
N ASN A 188 -13.42 -3.20 2.67
CA ASN A 188 -13.96 -1.93 3.15
C ASN A 188 -13.07 -1.38 4.27
N VAL A 189 -12.69 -0.10 4.16
CA VAL A 189 -11.81 0.59 5.13
C VAL A 189 -12.58 1.12 6.33
N ILE A 190 -13.91 1.13 6.27
CA ILE A 190 -14.79 1.66 7.32
C ILE A 190 -15.38 0.50 8.12
N ASN A 191 -15.29 0.57 9.45
CA ASN A 191 -15.87 -0.40 10.37
C ASN A 191 -17.27 -0.04 10.84
N GLN A 192 -17.56 1.24 11.01
CA GLN A 192 -18.84 1.73 11.51
C GLN A 192 -19.29 2.92 10.66
N THR A 193 -20.45 2.76 10.06
CA THR A 193 -21.24 3.82 9.45
C THR A 193 -22.58 3.88 10.15
N ASP A 194 -23.31 4.96 9.97
CA ASP A 194 -24.71 5.06 10.36
C ASP A 194 -25.48 3.85 9.75
N PRO A 195 -26.27 3.10 10.55
CA PRO A 195 -27.03 1.95 10.05
C PRO A 195 -27.96 2.29 8.89
N ASP A 196 -28.42 3.53 8.80
CA ASP A 196 -29.32 4.01 7.74
C ASP A 196 -28.58 4.28 6.42
N TYR A 197 -27.24 4.43 6.46
CA TYR A 197 -26.42 4.76 5.28
C TYR A 197 -25.17 3.88 5.19
N PRO A 198 -25.28 2.62 4.73
CA PRO A 198 -24.13 1.72 4.62
C PRO A 198 -23.16 2.20 3.53
N LEU A 199 -22.03 2.73 3.95
CA LEU A 199 -20.96 3.27 3.11
C LEU A 199 -19.85 2.24 2.92
N PHE A 200 -19.43 2.03 1.67
CA PHE A 200 -18.29 1.19 1.33
C PHE A 200 -17.20 2.04 0.69
N ILE A 201 -16.04 2.11 1.34
CA ILE A 201 -14.86 2.82 0.82
C ILE A 201 -13.73 1.83 0.57
N ARG A 202 -13.16 1.87 -0.64
CA ARG A 202 -11.96 1.12 -1.01
C ARG A 202 -10.88 2.08 -1.45
N ASN A 203 -9.70 1.94 -0.87
CA ASN A 203 -8.54 2.75 -1.22
C ASN A 203 -7.99 2.37 -2.60
N GLN A 204 -7.50 3.36 -3.32
CA GLN A 204 -6.71 3.19 -4.52
C GLN A 204 -5.48 4.08 -4.43
N VAL A 205 -4.31 3.54 -4.76
CA VAL A 205 -3.05 4.27 -4.72
C VAL A 205 -2.29 4.04 -6.01
N VAL A 206 -1.84 5.12 -6.60
CA VAL A 206 -0.88 5.13 -7.71
C VAL A 206 0.41 5.73 -7.18
N SER A 207 1.53 5.04 -7.32
CA SER A 207 2.83 5.53 -6.88
C SER A 207 3.87 5.46 -7.98
N ILE A 208 4.81 6.39 -7.92
CA ILE A 208 6.07 6.32 -8.67
C ILE A 208 7.12 5.92 -7.64
N ASP A 209 7.76 4.78 -7.88
CA ASP A 209 8.69 4.18 -6.94
C ASP A 209 10.12 4.43 -7.39
N VAL A 210 10.95 4.94 -6.52
CA VAL A 210 12.40 5.07 -6.75
C VAL A 210 13.16 4.55 -5.55
N GLY A 211 14.32 4.00 -5.77
CA GLY A 211 15.10 3.49 -4.66
C GLY A 211 16.41 2.84 -5.04
N MET A 212 17.03 2.26 -4.03
CA MET A 212 18.34 1.63 -4.14
C MET A 212 18.35 0.35 -3.31
N LYS A 213 19.01 -0.68 -3.83
CA LYS A 213 19.25 -1.97 -3.17
C LYS A 213 20.73 -2.28 -3.06
N PHE A 214 21.04 -3.09 -2.05
CA PHE A 214 22.39 -3.54 -1.73
C PHE A 214 22.47 -5.06 -1.60
#